data_f96d28480b2e1bdab8b9e33b8024e226
#
_entry.id   f96d28480b2e1bdab8b9e33b8024e226
#
_cell.length_a   1.000
_cell.length_b   1.000
_cell.length_c   1.000
_cell.angle_alpha   90.00
_cell.angle_beta   90.00
_cell.angle_gamma   90.00
#
_symmetry.space_group_name_H-M   'P 1'
#
loop_
_entity.id
_entity.type
_entity.pdbx_description
1 polymer ?
#
loop_
_entity_poly.entity_id
_entity_poly.type
_entity_poly.pdbx_seq_one_letter_code
_entity_poly.pdbx_strand_id
1 'polypeptide(L)'
;HPYGHERFESVASLALGLILLFTGLAIGYSSLESIATGSYLDTATPSLIALIAAIVSIVAKEGMFWYTRHWARAINSSAFMADAWHHRSDALSSVGALAGIGASMLGFHAGDAIASLVICVIILKVAFDVLKESLSSLTDTACDSAFEHELGDVISNTPGVIRIDDLRTRKFGNKVYVDAEIAVDGSQTLIQAHEIAEAAHDAVESHFDNVKHIMIHENPA
;
A
#
# COMPACT_ATOMS: atom_id res chain seq x y z
N HIS A 1 -18.88 -12.45 -8.13
CA HIS A 1 -18.68 -12.36 -6.68
C HIS A 1 -19.68 -11.38 -6.08
N PRO A 2 -20.57 -11.82 -5.15
CA PRO A 2 -21.63 -10.98 -4.60
C PRO A 2 -21.12 -9.73 -3.88
N TYR A 3 -19.95 -9.80 -3.24
CA TYR A 3 -19.33 -8.68 -2.54
C TYR A 3 -18.37 -7.85 -3.40
N GLY A 4 -18.21 -8.18 -4.68
CA GLY A 4 -17.30 -7.49 -5.60
C GLY A 4 -15.92 -8.12 -5.69
N HIS A 5 -14.97 -7.37 -6.28
CA HIS A 5 -13.62 -7.86 -6.61
C HIS A 5 -12.51 -7.07 -5.92
N GLU A 6 -12.84 -6.20 -4.98
CA GLU A 6 -11.90 -5.26 -4.37
C GLU A 6 -10.74 -5.97 -3.65
N ARG A 7 -10.95 -7.19 -3.13
CA ARG A 7 -9.86 -7.99 -2.54
C ARG A 7 -8.79 -8.43 -3.54
N PHE A 8 -9.10 -8.48 -4.84
CA PHE A 8 -8.07 -8.75 -5.85
C PHE A 8 -6.99 -7.66 -5.91
N GLU A 9 -7.33 -6.45 -5.53
CA GLU A 9 -6.35 -5.37 -5.39
C GLU A 9 -5.30 -5.70 -4.32
N SER A 10 -5.72 -6.17 -3.15
CA SER A 10 -4.81 -6.59 -2.07
C SER A 10 -3.97 -7.81 -2.48
N VAL A 11 -4.54 -8.75 -3.26
CA VAL A 11 -3.82 -9.89 -3.81
C VAL A 11 -2.77 -9.43 -4.83
N ALA A 12 -3.12 -8.49 -5.71
CA ALA A 12 -2.17 -7.92 -6.67
C ALA A 12 -1.03 -7.16 -5.98
N SER A 13 -1.35 -6.36 -4.95
CA SER A 13 -0.36 -5.69 -4.11
C SER A 13 0.57 -6.68 -3.40
N LEU A 14 0.03 -7.79 -2.88
CA LEU A 14 0.82 -8.87 -2.28
C LEU A 14 1.78 -9.49 -3.29
N ALA A 15 1.31 -9.78 -4.51
CA ALA A 15 2.15 -10.34 -5.58
C ALA A 15 3.30 -9.39 -5.96
N LEU A 16 3.02 -8.09 -6.09
CA LEU A 16 4.04 -7.07 -6.36
C LEU A 16 5.03 -6.93 -5.20
N GLY A 17 4.56 -6.99 -3.96
CA GLY A 17 5.42 -7.03 -2.77
C GLY A 17 6.38 -8.23 -2.75
N LEU A 18 5.91 -9.41 -3.17
CA LEU A 18 6.75 -10.61 -3.33
C LEU A 18 7.78 -10.43 -4.44
N ILE A 19 7.41 -9.84 -5.57
CA ILE A 19 8.35 -9.51 -6.65
C ILE A 19 9.45 -8.58 -6.14
N LEU A 20 9.09 -7.52 -5.42
CA LEU A 20 10.05 -6.61 -4.79
C LEU A 20 10.98 -7.34 -3.81
N LEU A 21 10.43 -8.22 -2.97
CA LEU A 21 11.20 -9.01 -2.02
C LEU A 21 12.25 -9.89 -2.73
N PHE A 22 11.84 -10.67 -3.73
CA PHE A 22 12.74 -11.53 -4.49
C PHE A 22 13.78 -10.73 -5.27
N THR A 23 13.40 -9.59 -5.84
CA THR A 23 14.33 -8.68 -6.53
C THR A 23 15.39 -8.15 -5.55
N GLY A 24 14.97 -7.67 -4.37
CA GLY A 24 15.89 -7.21 -3.33
C GLY A 24 16.86 -8.31 -2.88
N LEU A 25 16.36 -9.51 -2.62
CA LEU A 25 17.18 -10.66 -2.24
C LEU A 25 18.18 -11.06 -3.35
N ALA A 26 17.77 -11.05 -4.61
CA ALA A 26 18.63 -11.36 -5.73
C ALA A 26 19.77 -10.35 -5.89
N ILE A 27 19.47 -9.04 -5.75
CA ILE A 27 20.48 -7.97 -5.77
C ILE A 27 21.45 -8.15 -4.60
N GLY A 28 20.95 -8.40 -3.39
CA GLY A 28 21.76 -8.62 -2.21
C GLY A 28 22.67 -9.84 -2.34
N TYR A 29 22.15 -10.95 -2.81
CA TYR A 29 22.93 -12.17 -3.05
C TYR A 29 24.06 -11.94 -4.06
N SER A 30 23.73 -11.38 -5.22
CA SER A 30 24.71 -11.07 -6.27
C SER A 30 25.83 -10.11 -5.78
N SER A 31 25.44 -9.12 -4.99
CA SER A 31 26.41 -8.17 -4.42
C SER A 31 27.35 -8.82 -3.40
N LEU A 32 26.81 -9.69 -2.53
CA LEU A 32 27.61 -10.45 -1.55
C LEU A 32 28.54 -11.43 -2.24
N GLU A 33 28.05 -12.15 -3.24
CA GLU A 33 28.87 -13.06 -4.06
C GLU A 33 30.00 -12.31 -4.75
N SER A 34 29.71 -11.14 -5.36
CA SER A 34 30.71 -10.29 -6.00
C SER A 34 31.80 -9.84 -5.03
N ILE A 35 31.44 -9.48 -3.80
CA ILE A 35 32.40 -9.11 -2.77
C ILE A 35 33.23 -10.33 -2.32
N ALA A 36 32.60 -11.48 -2.10
CA ALA A 36 33.24 -12.67 -1.59
C ALA A 36 34.23 -13.30 -2.60
N THR A 37 33.88 -13.26 -3.89
CA THR A 37 34.71 -13.82 -4.96
C THR A 37 35.72 -12.83 -5.54
N GLY A 38 35.60 -11.53 -5.26
CA GLY A 38 36.40 -10.48 -5.88
C GLY A 38 36.05 -10.22 -7.35
N SER A 39 34.93 -10.76 -7.86
CA SER A 39 34.56 -10.65 -9.29
C SER A 39 34.26 -9.21 -9.73
N TYR A 40 34.10 -8.28 -8.80
CA TYR A 40 34.01 -6.84 -9.07
C TYR A 40 35.30 -6.27 -9.75
N LEU A 41 36.41 -6.99 -9.69
CA LEU A 41 37.69 -6.59 -10.34
C LEU A 41 37.69 -6.86 -11.86
N ASP A 42 36.86 -7.79 -12.32
CA ASP A 42 36.84 -8.25 -13.72
C ASP A 42 35.80 -7.53 -14.59
N THR A 43 35.08 -6.54 -14.04
CA THR A 43 34.06 -5.80 -14.76
C THR A 43 34.65 -4.87 -15.81
N ALA A 44 34.27 -5.08 -17.08
CA ALA A 44 34.69 -4.21 -18.19
C ALA A 44 34.15 -2.79 -18.00
N THR A 45 34.94 -1.77 -18.33
CA THR A 45 34.50 -0.37 -18.30
C THR A 45 33.37 -0.14 -19.28
N PRO A 46 32.20 0.34 -18.82
CA PRO A 46 31.05 0.57 -19.67
C PRO A 46 31.31 1.65 -20.73
N SER A 47 30.66 1.51 -21.89
CA SER A 47 30.72 2.52 -22.94
C SER A 47 29.92 3.77 -22.61
N LEU A 48 30.25 4.90 -23.22
CA LEU A 48 29.47 6.15 -23.08
C LEU A 48 27.99 5.98 -23.45
N ILE A 49 27.70 5.12 -24.41
CA ILE A 49 26.31 4.81 -24.82
C ILE A 49 25.56 4.11 -23.68
N ALA A 50 26.20 3.18 -22.96
CA ALA A 50 25.61 2.51 -21.81
C ALA A 50 25.31 3.51 -20.67
N LEU A 51 26.18 4.49 -20.45
CA LEU A 51 25.99 5.56 -19.47
C LEU A 51 24.76 6.42 -19.82
N ILE A 52 24.64 6.86 -21.08
CA ILE A 52 23.49 7.65 -21.54
C ILE A 52 22.19 6.84 -21.42
N ALA A 53 22.20 5.58 -21.84
CA ALA A 53 21.04 4.70 -21.73
C ALA A 53 20.61 4.50 -20.27
N ALA A 54 21.56 4.36 -19.34
CA ALA A 54 21.26 4.25 -17.89
C ALA A 54 20.60 5.54 -17.37
N ILE A 55 21.12 6.72 -17.72
CA ILE A 55 20.52 8.00 -17.30
C ILE A 55 19.11 8.15 -17.84
N VAL A 56 18.88 7.88 -19.12
CA VAL A 56 17.53 7.93 -19.73
C VAL A 56 16.58 6.97 -19.03
N SER A 57 17.04 5.75 -18.74
CA SER A 57 16.26 4.74 -18.03
C SER A 57 15.88 5.22 -16.61
N ILE A 58 16.81 5.81 -15.88
CA ILE A 58 16.56 6.34 -14.53
C ILE A 58 15.49 7.44 -14.57
N VAL A 59 15.65 8.41 -15.47
CA VAL A 59 14.70 9.52 -15.63
C VAL A 59 13.31 9.01 -15.98
N ALA A 60 13.22 8.06 -16.93
CA ALA A 60 11.94 7.46 -17.32
C ALA A 60 11.27 6.72 -16.15
N LYS A 61 12.02 5.87 -15.44
CA LYS A 61 11.51 5.09 -14.30
C LYS A 61 11.10 5.98 -13.11
N GLU A 62 11.88 7.01 -12.80
CA GLU A 62 11.51 7.98 -11.76
C GLU A 62 10.27 8.79 -12.17
N GLY A 63 10.14 9.15 -13.45
CA GLY A 63 8.92 9.76 -14.00
C GLY A 63 7.70 8.84 -13.85
N MET A 64 7.84 7.55 -14.17
CA MET A 64 6.80 6.53 -13.97
C MET A 64 6.42 6.40 -12.49
N PHE A 65 7.39 6.38 -11.57
CA PHE A 65 7.12 6.35 -10.14
C PHE A 65 6.23 7.52 -9.70
N TRP A 66 6.58 8.74 -10.05
CA TRP A 66 5.82 9.93 -9.64
C TRP A 66 4.42 9.96 -10.26
N TYR A 67 4.29 9.56 -11.51
CA TYR A 67 3.01 9.45 -12.20
C TYR A 67 2.10 8.40 -11.55
N THR A 68 2.60 7.17 -11.40
CA THR A 68 1.83 6.06 -10.80
C THR A 68 1.48 6.36 -9.34
N ARG A 69 2.43 6.92 -8.56
CA ARG A 69 2.18 7.31 -7.16
C ARG A 69 1.11 8.39 -7.01
N HIS A 70 1.08 9.37 -7.93
CA HIS A 70 0.05 10.40 -7.91
C HIS A 70 -1.35 9.79 -8.05
N TRP A 71 -1.53 8.95 -9.06
CA TRP A 71 -2.81 8.29 -9.29
C TRP A 71 -3.15 7.24 -8.23
N ALA A 72 -2.17 6.47 -7.75
CA ALA A 72 -2.37 5.53 -6.65
C ALA A 72 -2.97 6.20 -5.41
N ARG A 73 -2.51 7.40 -5.08
CA ARG A 73 -3.06 8.19 -3.96
C ARG A 73 -4.45 8.74 -4.26
N ALA A 74 -4.68 9.21 -5.50
CA ALA A 74 -5.97 9.78 -5.88
C ALA A 74 -7.11 8.75 -5.82
N ILE A 75 -6.84 7.48 -6.16
CA ILE A 75 -7.81 6.39 -6.14
C ILE A 75 -7.68 5.48 -4.90
N ASN A 76 -6.79 5.81 -3.97
CA ASN A 76 -6.48 5.05 -2.75
C ASN A 76 -6.18 3.57 -3.03
N SER A 77 -5.36 3.27 -4.06
CA SER A 77 -5.04 1.92 -4.50
C SER A 77 -3.69 1.44 -3.99
N SER A 78 -3.69 0.36 -3.20
CA SER A 78 -2.48 -0.31 -2.70
C SER A 78 -1.71 -1.02 -3.81
N ALA A 79 -2.38 -1.58 -4.81
CA ALA A 79 -1.75 -2.24 -5.94
C ALA A 79 -0.98 -1.25 -6.82
N PHE A 80 -1.58 -0.09 -7.16
CA PHE A 80 -0.87 0.97 -7.90
C PHE A 80 0.26 1.57 -7.06
N MET A 81 0.12 1.66 -5.75
CA MET A 81 1.21 2.11 -4.88
C MET A 81 2.38 1.11 -4.88
N ALA A 82 2.09 -0.19 -4.83
CA ALA A 82 3.12 -1.24 -4.93
C ALA A 82 3.84 -1.21 -6.28
N ASP A 83 3.10 -1.00 -7.39
CA ASP A 83 3.67 -0.84 -8.73
C ASP A 83 4.56 0.41 -8.84
N ALA A 84 4.14 1.54 -8.26
CA ALA A 84 4.98 2.73 -8.17
C ALA A 84 6.31 2.42 -7.45
N TRP A 85 6.28 1.73 -6.33
CA TRP A 85 7.49 1.33 -5.62
C TRP A 85 8.36 0.34 -6.40
N HIS A 86 7.76 -0.53 -7.23
CA HIS A 86 8.50 -1.38 -8.15
C HIS A 86 9.29 -0.55 -9.15
N HIS A 87 8.67 0.45 -9.82
CA HIS A 87 9.38 1.37 -10.71
C HIS A 87 10.52 2.13 -10.02
N ARG A 88 10.31 2.57 -8.78
CA ARG A 88 11.36 3.24 -8.00
C ARG A 88 12.50 2.31 -7.61
N SER A 89 12.19 1.07 -7.25
CA SER A 89 13.20 0.04 -6.98
C SER A 89 14.11 -0.19 -8.19
N ASP A 90 13.51 -0.27 -9.36
CA ASP A 90 14.23 -0.38 -10.64
C ASP A 90 15.08 0.85 -10.97
N ALA A 91 14.58 2.05 -10.66
CA ALA A 91 15.35 3.28 -10.83
C ALA A 91 16.55 3.31 -9.88
N LEU A 92 16.36 2.97 -8.61
CA LEU A 92 17.42 2.89 -7.60
C LEU A 92 18.50 1.87 -7.98
N SER A 93 18.12 0.69 -8.49
CA SER A 93 19.06 -0.30 -9.02
C SER A 93 19.91 0.26 -10.16
N SER A 94 19.30 1.04 -11.04
CA SER A 94 20.02 1.71 -12.14
C SER A 94 20.94 2.84 -11.63
N VAL A 95 20.53 3.58 -10.60
CA VAL A 95 21.37 4.60 -9.94
C VAL A 95 22.59 3.95 -9.26
N GLY A 96 22.38 2.80 -8.59
CA GLY A 96 23.49 2.04 -7.98
C GLY A 96 24.50 1.58 -9.02
N ALA A 97 24.03 1.00 -10.12
CA ALA A 97 24.93 0.61 -11.22
C ALA A 97 25.71 1.82 -11.77
N LEU A 98 25.04 2.97 -11.94
CA LEU A 98 25.71 4.21 -12.40
C LEU A 98 26.76 4.71 -11.41
N ALA A 99 26.43 4.70 -10.12
CA ALA A 99 27.36 5.09 -9.03
C ALA A 99 28.55 4.12 -8.93
N GLY A 100 28.30 2.82 -9.08
CA GLY A 100 29.33 1.78 -9.09
C GLY A 100 30.30 1.94 -10.26
N ILE A 101 29.77 2.21 -11.47
CA ILE A 101 30.57 2.54 -12.64
C ILE A 101 31.47 3.76 -12.36
N GLY A 102 30.90 4.84 -11.82
CA GLY A 102 31.63 6.05 -11.49
C GLY A 102 32.73 5.79 -10.43
N ALA A 103 32.43 5.02 -9.40
CA ALA A 103 33.38 4.63 -8.37
C ALA A 103 34.54 3.77 -8.94
N SER A 104 34.20 2.83 -9.82
CA SER A 104 35.21 2.00 -10.51
C SER A 104 36.14 2.83 -11.38
N MET A 105 35.64 3.83 -12.10
CA MET A 105 36.45 4.76 -12.90
C MET A 105 37.39 5.60 -12.03
N LEU A 106 37.06 5.83 -10.74
CA LEU A 106 37.88 6.50 -9.76
C LEU A 106 38.83 5.56 -9.01
N GLY A 107 38.90 4.28 -9.39
CA GLY A 107 39.80 3.28 -8.79
C GLY A 107 39.19 2.52 -7.60
N PHE A 108 37.94 2.81 -7.23
CA PHE A 108 37.22 2.11 -6.14
C PHE A 108 36.33 1.00 -6.72
N HIS A 109 36.92 -0.13 -7.07
CA HIS A 109 36.26 -1.23 -7.76
C HIS A 109 35.13 -1.92 -6.96
N ALA A 110 35.20 -1.87 -5.63
CA ALA A 110 34.16 -2.42 -4.75
C ALA A 110 32.90 -1.52 -4.63
N GLY A 111 32.92 -0.32 -5.21
CA GLY A 111 31.86 0.68 -5.06
C GLY A 111 30.50 0.24 -5.56
N ASP A 112 30.46 -0.49 -6.67
CA ASP A 112 29.23 -1.05 -7.26
C ASP A 112 28.57 -2.07 -6.31
N ALA A 113 29.32 -3.02 -5.80
CA ALA A 113 28.81 -4.04 -4.90
C ALA A 113 28.30 -3.44 -3.56
N ILE A 114 29.00 -2.43 -3.03
CA ILE A 114 28.57 -1.72 -1.81
C ILE A 114 27.29 -0.91 -2.07
N ALA A 115 27.23 -0.16 -3.17
CA ALA A 115 26.04 0.60 -3.54
C ALA A 115 24.83 -0.33 -3.72
N SER A 116 25.01 -1.47 -4.38
CA SER A 116 23.98 -2.49 -4.58
C SER A 116 23.50 -3.10 -3.27
N LEU A 117 24.36 -3.31 -2.27
CA LEU A 117 23.94 -3.76 -0.93
C LEU A 117 23.08 -2.71 -0.21
N VAL A 118 23.44 -1.43 -0.30
CA VAL A 118 22.63 -0.35 0.29
C VAL A 118 21.24 -0.31 -0.36
N ILE A 119 21.18 -0.43 -1.68
CA ILE A 119 19.92 -0.46 -2.42
C ILE A 119 19.09 -1.70 -2.05
N CYS A 120 19.74 -2.86 -1.92
CA CYS A 120 19.09 -4.09 -1.46
C CYS A 120 18.33 -3.85 -0.13
N VAL A 121 18.98 -3.23 0.86
CA VAL A 121 18.35 -2.94 2.17
C VAL A 121 17.14 -2.03 2.01
N ILE A 122 17.25 -1.00 1.16
CA ILE A 122 16.12 -0.07 0.89
C ILE A 122 14.95 -0.82 0.24
N ILE A 123 15.23 -1.64 -0.79
CA ILE A 123 14.21 -2.42 -1.50
C ILE A 123 13.54 -3.42 -0.57
N LEU A 124 14.30 -4.13 0.26
CA LEU A 124 13.76 -5.10 1.22
C LEU A 124 12.84 -4.44 2.25
N LYS A 125 13.21 -3.24 2.73
CA LYS A 125 12.34 -2.47 3.62
C LYS A 125 11.02 -2.12 2.94
N VAL A 126 11.05 -1.60 1.73
CA VAL A 126 9.84 -1.26 0.96
C VAL A 126 9.00 -2.50 0.68
N ALA A 127 9.62 -3.61 0.29
CA ALA A 127 8.94 -4.88 0.07
C ALA A 127 8.20 -5.35 1.33
N PHE A 128 8.86 -5.25 2.49
CA PHE A 128 8.26 -5.61 3.77
C PHE A 128 7.05 -4.73 4.12
N ASP A 129 7.15 -3.41 3.91
CA ASP A 129 6.06 -2.47 4.17
C ASP A 129 4.84 -2.77 3.26
N VAL A 130 5.07 -3.02 1.95
CA VAL A 130 4.03 -3.40 0.99
C VAL A 130 3.37 -4.73 1.36
N LEU A 131 4.17 -5.74 1.71
CA LEU A 131 3.66 -7.07 2.13
C LEU A 131 2.83 -6.98 3.40
N LYS A 132 3.29 -6.21 4.39
CA LYS A 132 2.56 -5.99 5.64
C LYS A 132 1.21 -5.34 5.41
N GLU A 133 1.16 -4.29 4.58
CA GLU A 133 -0.08 -3.59 4.23
C GLU A 133 -1.05 -4.50 3.48
N SER A 134 -0.55 -5.26 2.50
CA SER A 134 -1.36 -6.20 1.72
C SER A 134 -1.95 -7.31 2.59
N LEU A 135 -1.16 -7.90 3.50
CA LEU A 135 -1.62 -8.91 4.44
C LEU A 135 -2.64 -8.34 5.42
N SER A 136 -2.40 -7.13 5.94
CA SER A 136 -3.32 -6.41 6.81
C SER A 136 -4.70 -6.24 6.14
N SER A 137 -4.72 -5.79 4.89
CA SER A 137 -5.95 -5.63 4.11
C SER A 137 -6.67 -6.96 3.81
N LEU A 138 -5.93 -8.07 3.67
CA LEU A 138 -6.51 -9.40 3.44
C LEU A 138 -7.07 -10.05 4.71
N THR A 139 -6.62 -9.62 5.90
CA THR A 139 -7.01 -10.17 7.21
C THR A 139 -8.04 -9.31 7.94
N ASP A 140 -8.85 -8.53 7.20
CA ASP A 140 -9.94 -7.72 7.74
C ASP A 140 -9.48 -6.76 8.86
N THR A 141 -8.33 -6.11 8.68
CA THR A 141 -7.85 -5.11 9.64
C THR A 141 -8.78 -3.91 9.69
N ALA A 142 -9.06 -3.44 10.89
CA ALA A 142 -9.85 -2.25 11.16
C ALA A 142 -9.26 -0.99 10.49
N CYS A 143 -10.09 0.00 10.29
CA CYS A 143 -9.64 1.32 9.83
C CYS A 143 -8.81 2.00 10.92
N ASP A 144 -8.24 3.15 10.60
CA ASP A 144 -7.53 3.93 11.62
C ASP A 144 -8.51 4.58 12.61
N SER A 145 -8.02 4.87 13.81
CA SER A 145 -8.85 5.39 14.89
C SER A 145 -9.48 6.77 14.60
N ALA A 146 -8.85 7.57 13.72
CA ALA A 146 -9.41 8.86 13.32
C ALA A 146 -10.66 8.66 12.46
N PHE A 147 -10.61 7.73 11.50
CA PHE A 147 -11.75 7.35 10.67
C PHE A 147 -12.89 6.74 11.51
N GLU A 148 -12.57 5.82 12.44
CA GLU A 148 -13.57 5.19 13.30
C GLU A 148 -14.25 6.22 14.22
N HIS A 149 -13.50 7.21 14.70
CA HIS A 149 -14.06 8.29 15.53
C HIS A 149 -15.03 9.17 14.73
N GLU A 150 -14.61 9.61 13.52
CA GLU A 150 -15.46 10.41 12.62
C GLU A 150 -16.73 9.64 12.22
N LEU A 151 -16.60 8.34 11.93
CA LEU A 151 -17.72 7.44 11.62
C LEU A 151 -18.68 7.33 12.82
N GLY A 152 -18.14 7.15 14.02
CA GLY A 152 -18.92 7.12 15.25
C GLY A 152 -19.67 8.43 15.52
N ASP A 153 -19.03 9.57 15.22
CA ASP A 153 -19.67 10.89 15.36
C ASP A 153 -20.86 11.03 14.36
N VAL A 154 -20.71 10.59 13.13
CA VAL A 154 -21.81 10.64 12.13
C VAL A 154 -22.98 9.78 12.58
N ILE A 155 -22.73 8.55 13.03
CA ILE A 155 -23.78 7.65 13.52
C ILE A 155 -24.46 8.22 14.77
N SER A 156 -23.68 8.67 15.76
CA SER A 156 -24.21 9.20 17.04
C SER A 156 -25.02 10.48 16.87
N ASN A 157 -24.73 11.28 15.86
CA ASN A 157 -25.49 12.52 15.57
C ASN A 157 -26.78 12.26 14.78
N THR A 158 -27.07 11.01 14.39
CA THR A 158 -28.33 10.66 13.73
C THR A 158 -29.49 10.74 14.72
N PRO A 159 -30.57 11.48 14.40
CA PRO A 159 -31.72 11.60 15.29
C PRO A 159 -32.35 10.25 15.62
N GLY A 160 -32.52 9.96 16.90
CA GLY A 160 -33.08 8.71 17.39
C GLY A 160 -32.03 7.69 17.86
N VAL A 161 -30.78 7.84 17.51
CA VAL A 161 -29.67 7.04 18.06
C VAL A 161 -29.38 7.53 19.49
N ILE A 162 -29.47 6.62 20.47
CA ILE A 162 -29.19 6.94 21.89
C ILE A 162 -27.70 6.74 22.19
N ARG A 163 -27.11 5.65 21.69
CA ARG A 163 -25.67 5.35 21.80
C ARG A 163 -25.28 4.31 20.76
N ILE A 164 -23.98 4.18 20.54
CA ILE A 164 -23.38 3.07 19.78
C ILE A 164 -22.97 1.99 20.79
N ASP A 165 -23.44 0.77 20.62
CA ASP A 165 -23.08 -0.37 21.46
C ASP A 165 -21.84 -1.09 20.95
N ASP A 166 -21.69 -1.20 19.61
CA ASP A 166 -20.49 -1.76 18.95
C ASP A 166 -20.27 -1.07 17.59
N LEU A 167 -19.02 -0.91 17.21
CA LEU A 167 -18.62 -0.35 15.92
C LEU A 167 -17.39 -1.10 15.42
N ARG A 168 -17.55 -1.80 14.31
CA ARG A 168 -16.48 -2.55 13.67
C ARG A 168 -16.31 -2.08 12.25
N THR A 169 -15.07 -1.86 11.88
CA THR A 169 -14.68 -1.52 10.50
C THR A 169 -13.74 -2.57 9.96
N ARG A 170 -13.71 -2.72 8.66
CA ARG A 170 -12.70 -3.53 7.97
C ARG A 170 -12.36 -2.95 6.62
N LYS A 171 -11.07 -2.97 6.31
CA LYS A 171 -10.56 -2.60 4.99
C LYS A 171 -10.87 -3.72 3.98
N PHE A 172 -11.38 -3.33 2.82
CA PHE A 172 -11.75 -4.25 1.74
C PHE A 172 -11.22 -3.74 0.40
N GLY A 173 -9.93 -3.96 0.15
CA GLY A 173 -9.20 -3.28 -0.93
C GLY A 173 -9.12 -1.78 -0.64
N ASN A 174 -9.60 -0.97 -1.59
CA ASN A 174 -9.68 0.48 -1.44
C ASN A 174 -11.00 0.98 -0.81
N LYS A 175 -11.86 0.06 -0.38
CA LYS A 175 -13.16 0.33 0.23
C LYS A 175 -13.18 -0.09 1.70
N VAL A 176 -14.23 0.34 2.40
CA VAL A 176 -14.48 0.04 3.81
C VAL A 176 -15.84 -0.64 3.94
N TYR A 177 -15.91 -1.64 4.81
CA TYR A 177 -17.13 -2.25 5.30
C TYR A 177 -17.29 -1.92 6.77
N VAL A 178 -18.53 -1.64 7.18
CA VAL A 178 -18.88 -1.20 8.52
C VAL A 178 -19.99 -2.10 9.06
N ASP A 179 -19.81 -2.57 10.27
CA ASP A 179 -20.82 -3.24 11.07
C ASP A 179 -21.02 -2.41 12.34
N ALA A 180 -22.22 -1.86 12.57
CA ALA A 180 -22.53 -1.02 13.72
C ALA A 180 -23.75 -1.55 14.48
N GLU A 181 -23.69 -1.51 15.81
CA GLU A 181 -24.82 -1.77 16.69
C GLU A 181 -25.19 -0.46 17.38
N ILE A 182 -26.43 -0.04 17.20
CA ILE A 182 -26.97 1.19 17.81
C ILE A 182 -28.07 0.86 18.81
N ALA A 183 -28.17 1.62 19.87
CA ALA A 183 -29.30 1.55 20.78
C ALA A 183 -30.33 2.62 20.43
N VAL A 184 -31.60 2.21 20.34
CA VAL A 184 -32.75 3.06 20.09
C VAL A 184 -33.81 2.86 21.20
N ASP A 185 -34.80 3.73 21.33
CA ASP A 185 -35.86 3.59 22.32
C ASP A 185 -36.64 2.28 22.11
N GLY A 186 -36.52 1.36 23.07
CA GLY A 186 -37.16 0.04 23.04
C GLY A 186 -38.72 0.06 23.09
N SER A 187 -39.32 1.22 23.30
CA SER A 187 -40.76 1.40 23.24
C SER A 187 -41.29 1.66 21.83
N GLN A 188 -40.41 1.90 20.87
CA GLN A 188 -40.75 2.17 19.48
C GLN A 188 -41.23 0.91 18.74
N THR A 189 -41.97 1.12 17.68
CA THR A 189 -42.33 0.02 16.76
C THR A 189 -41.10 -0.36 15.92
N LEU A 190 -41.08 -1.60 15.40
CA LEU A 190 -40.02 -2.05 14.50
C LEU A 190 -39.82 -1.12 13.30
N ILE A 191 -40.92 -0.54 12.76
CA ILE A 191 -40.83 0.41 11.64
C ILE A 191 -40.07 1.66 12.07
N GLN A 192 -40.34 2.23 13.22
CA GLN A 192 -39.69 3.44 13.70
C GLN A 192 -38.19 3.18 14.02
N ALA A 193 -37.86 2.04 14.64
CA ALA A 193 -36.48 1.66 14.88
C ALA A 193 -35.69 1.48 13.55
N HIS A 194 -36.29 0.83 12.58
CA HIS A 194 -35.70 0.64 11.26
C HIS A 194 -35.50 1.96 10.50
N GLU A 195 -36.42 2.92 10.60
CA GLU A 195 -36.27 4.26 10.00
C GLU A 195 -35.04 5.01 10.60
N ILE A 196 -34.72 4.79 11.87
CA ILE A 196 -33.53 5.35 12.51
C ILE A 196 -32.27 4.68 11.95
N ALA A 197 -32.27 3.36 11.80
CA ALA A 197 -31.14 2.62 11.22
C ALA A 197 -30.90 3.01 9.76
N GLU A 198 -31.96 3.16 8.94
CA GLU A 198 -31.83 3.66 7.57
C GLU A 198 -31.30 5.08 7.53
N ALA A 199 -31.77 5.98 8.41
CA ALA A 199 -31.24 7.34 8.49
C ALA A 199 -29.74 7.37 8.84
N ALA A 200 -29.29 6.51 9.75
CA ALA A 200 -27.88 6.38 10.08
C ALA A 200 -27.06 5.76 8.92
N HIS A 201 -27.63 4.77 8.22
CA HIS A 201 -27.04 4.18 7.02
C HIS A 201 -26.81 5.26 5.94
N ASP A 202 -27.87 5.99 5.60
CA ASP A 202 -27.81 7.05 4.56
C ASP A 202 -26.85 8.19 4.95
N ALA A 203 -26.79 8.54 6.25
CA ALA A 203 -25.86 9.54 6.74
C ALA A 203 -24.40 9.11 6.53
N VAL A 204 -24.07 7.85 6.81
CA VAL A 204 -22.73 7.31 6.59
C VAL A 204 -22.39 7.22 5.10
N GLU A 205 -23.28 6.65 4.27
CA GLU A 205 -23.02 6.52 2.83
C GLU A 205 -22.90 7.88 2.13
N SER A 206 -23.63 8.89 2.59
CA SER A 206 -23.53 10.25 2.02
C SER A 206 -22.28 11.01 2.48
N HIS A 207 -21.72 10.67 3.65
CA HIS A 207 -20.54 11.34 4.21
C HIS A 207 -19.22 10.70 3.75
N PHE A 208 -19.20 9.39 3.52
CA PHE A 208 -18.00 8.63 3.23
C PHE A 208 -18.06 7.94 1.85
N ASP A 209 -17.44 8.49 0.83
CA ASP A 209 -17.38 7.92 -0.53
C ASP A 209 -16.66 6.55 -0.60
N ASN A 210 -15.85 6.23 0.39
CA ASN A 210 -15.10 4.98 0.45
C ASN A 210 -15.81 3.87 1.24
N VAL A 211 -16.89 4.15 1.96
CA VAL A 211 -17.74 3.13 2.57
C VAL A 211 -18.56 2.48 1.47
N LYS A 212 -18.39 1.17 1.27
CA LYS A 212 -19.10 0.39 0.26
C LYS A 212 -20.34 -0.28 0.82
N HIS A 213 -20.32 -0.58 2.09
CA HIS A 213 -21.43 -1.26 2.77
C HIS A 213 -21.37 -0.95 4.25
N ILE A 214 -22.53 -0.67 4.81
CA ILE A 214 -22.74 -0.57 6.25
C ILE A 214 -23.93 -1.43 6.63
N MET A 215 -23.76 -2.24 7.67
CA MET A 215 -24.83 -2.98 8.33
C MET A 215 -25.07 -2.34 9.69
N ILE A 216 -26.33 -1.96 9.95
CA ILE A 216 -26.73 -1.39 11.25
C ILE A 216 -27.70 -2.36 11.91
N HIS A 217 -27.40 -2.73 13.15
CA HIS A 217 -28.24 -3.54 14.02
C HIS A 217 -28.80 -2.68 15.14
N GLU A 218 -30.12 -2.72 15.34
CA GLU A 218 -30.81 -1.94 16.37
C GLU A 218 -31.00 -2.77 17.64
N ASN A 219 -30.50 -2.24 18.77
CA ASN A 219 -30.73 -2.78 20.11
C ASN A 219 -31.72 -1.90 20.88
N PRO A 220 -32.61 -2.48 21.69
CA PRO A 220 -33.44 -1.69 22.61
C PRO A 220 -32.57 -1.11 23.73
N ALA A 221 -32.72 0.21 24.00
CA ALA A 221 -32.01 0.92 25.07
C ALA A 221 -32.66 0.68 26.43
#